data_7ad0773a40752dfa73fd5c8acd93bd65
#
_entry.id   7ad0773a40752dfa73fd5c8acd93bd65
#
_cell.length_a   1.000
_cell.length_b   1.000
_cell.length_c   1.000
_cell.angle_alpha   90.00
_cell.angle_beta   90.00
_cell.angle_gamma   90.00
#
_symmetry.space_group_name_H-M   'P 1'
#
loop_
_entity.id
_entity.type
_entity.pdbx_description
1 polymer ?
#
loop_
_entity_poly.entity_id
_entity_poly.type
_entity_poly.pdbx_seq_one_letter_code
_entity_poly.pdbx_strand_id
1 'polypeptide(L)'
;MQQRRNSWQDGVYGTNCPIPPGKNFTYVLQVKDQIGSYFYFPSLGMHKAAGGFGGFKIASRSVIPVPFPPPAGDFTILAGDWFKKNHTVRTMLEANSNYPIHII
;
A
#
# COMPACT_ATOMS: atom_id res chain seq x y z
N MET A 1 4.02 -9.15 -1.97
CA MET A 1 4.06 -9.85 -0.67
C MET A 1 2.85 -10.77 -0.56
N GLN A 2 3.02 -11.92 0.05
CA GLN A 2 1.97 -12.92 0.17
C GLN A 2 1.27 -12.84 1.54
N GLN A 3 -0.05 -12.74 1.58
CA GLN A 3 -0.86 -12.78 2.79
C GLN A 3 -1.20 -14.24 3.12
N ARG A 4 -0.38 -14.93 3.90
CA ARG A 4 -0.49 -16.38 4.11
C ARG A 4 -1.64 -16.83 5.02
N ARG A 5 -1.99 -15.97 6.00
CA ARG A 5 -3.17 -16.14 6.85
C ARG A 5 -4.04 -14.93 6.66
N ASN A 6 -5.18 -14.83 7.07
CA ASN A 6 -6.02 -13.62 6.98
C ASN A 6 -6.00 -12.97 5.57
N SER A 7 -5.93 -13.77 4.50
CA SER A 7 -5.90 -13.28 3.11
C SER A 7 -7.11 -12.40 2.76
N TRP A 8 -8.20 -12.56 3.47
CA TRP A 8 -9.38 -11.71 3.39
C TRP A 8 -9.11 -10.26 3.84
N GLN A 9 -8.03 -10.00 4.57
CA GLN A 9 -7.60 -8.65 4.98
C GLN A 9 -6.75 -7.94 3.92
N ASP A 10 -6.46 -8.59 2.80
CA ASP A 10 -5.62 -8.00 1.73
C ASP A 10 -6.29 -6.81 1.03
N GLY A 11 -7.56 -6.58 1.28
CA GLY A 11 -8.26 -5.39 0.82
C GLY A 11 -8.58 -5.40 -0.67
N VAL A 12 -8.76 -6.58 -1.26
CA VAL A 12 -9.18 -6.70 -2.66
C VAL A 12 -10.55 -6.05 -2.83
N TYR A 13 -10.63 -5.05 -3.71
CA TYR A 13 -11.83 -4.28 -3.95
C TYR A 13 -13.02 -5.18 -4.33
N GLY A 14 -14.15 -4.95 -3.67
CA GLY A 14 -15.38 -5.74 -3.84
C GLY A 14 -15.45 -7.00 -2.99
N THR A 15 -14.40 -7.42 -2.30
CA THR A 15 -14.40 -8.57 -1.39
C THR A 15 -14.62 -8.20 0.07
N ASN A 16 -14.24 -6.97 0.45
CA ASN A 16 -14.36 -6.43 1.80
C ASN A 16 -15.06 -5.08 1.78
N CYS A 17 -15.73 -4.76 2.89
CA CYS A 17 -16.27 -3.42 3.09
C CYS A 17 -15.15 -2.44 3.44
N PRO A 18 -15.21 -1.19 2.93
CA PRO A 18 -14.28 -0.15 3.34
C PRO A 18 -14.44 0.19 4.82
N ILE A 19 -13.35 0.66 5.43
CA ILE A 19 -13.37 1.17 6.80
C ILE A 19 -14.17 2.47 6.82
N PRO A 20 -15.26 2.59 7.58
CA PRO A 20 -16.06 3.81 7.62
C PRO A 20 -15.27 4.99 8.22
N PRO A 21 -15.61 6.24 7.85
CA PRO A 21 -15.02 7.43 8.45
C PRO A 21 -15.15 7.42 9.99
N GLY A 22 -14.09 7.82 10.69
CA GLY A 22 -14.03 7.85 12.14
C GLY A 22 -13.89 6.47 12.81
N LYS A 23 -13.78 5.40 12.04
CA LYS A 23 -13.48 4.06 12.55
C LYS A 23 -12.04 3.67 12.24
N ASN A 24 -11.54 2.70 13.01
CA ASN A 24 -10.23 2.08 12.79
C ASN A 24 -10.39 0.59 12.53
N PHE A 25 -9.36 0.00 11.93
CA PHE A 25 -9.28 -1.43 11.72
C PHE A 25 -7.84 -1.89 11.93
N THR A 26 -7.65 -2.99 12.65
CA THR A 26 -6.34 -3.58 12.88
C THR A 26 -6.09 -4.70 11.89
N TYR A 27 -5.12 -4.51 11.02
CA TYR A 27 -4.66 -5.56 10.12
C TYR A 27 -3.65 -6.47 10.82
N VAL A 28 -3.84 -7.78 10.69
CA VAL A 28 -2.90 -8.78 11.18
C VAL A 28 -2.20 -9.41 10.00
N LEU A 29 -0.91 -9.12 9.85
CA LEU A 29 -0.10 -9.56 8.73
C LEU A 29 1.02 -10.49 9.19
N GLN A 30 1.06 -11.70 8.64
CA GLN A 30 2.14 -12.64 8.87
C GLN A 30 3.18 -12.55 7.75
N VAL A 31 4.32 -11.96 8.03
CA VAL A 31 5.39 -11.70 7.05
C VAL A 31 6.42 -12.83 6.93
N LYS A 32 6.15 -13.99 7.51
CA LYS A 32 7.06 -15.12 7.60
C LYS A 32 7.85 -15.36 6.31
N ASP A 33 9.19 -15.33 6.40
CA ASP A 33 10.16 -15.64 5.33
C ASP A 33 10.05 -14.77 4.07
N GLN A 34 9.41 -13.62 4.15
CA GLN A 34 9.27 -12.66 3.06
C GLN A 34 10.15 -11.43 3.31
N ILE A 35 11.48 -11.65 3.38
CA ILE A 35 12.45 -10.59 3.61
C ILE A 35 12.49 -9.64 2.39
N GLY A 36 12.56 -8.34 2.64
CA GLY A 36 12.69 -7.35 1.58
C GLY A 36 11.92 -6.06 1.82
N SER A 37 11.95 -5.21 0.81
CA SER A 37 11.26 -3.92 0.80
C SER A 37 9.97 -4.03 0.00
N TYR A 38 8.90 -3.60 0.60
CA TYR A 38 7.55 -3.59 0.04
C TYR A 38 6.92 -2.23 0.28
N PHE A 39 5.73 -2.03 -0.22
CA PHE A 39 4.91 -0.86 0.10
C PHE A 39 3.45 -1.26 0.30
N TYR A 40 2.73 -0.45 1.04
CA TYR A 40 1.29 -0.60 1.29
C TYR A 40 0.54 0.60 0.74
N PHE A 41 -0.69 0.39 0.36
CA PHE A 41 -1.57 1.43 -0.17
C PHE A 41 -3.05 1.02 -0.02
N PRO A 42 -3.97 1.99 0.06
CA PRO A 42 -5.40 1.71 0.07
C PRO A 42 -5.88 1.30 -1.32
N SER A 43 -6.85 0.39 -1.35
CA SER A 43 -7.50 -0.09 -2.58
C SER A 43 -8.77 0.71 -2.94
N LEU A 44 -9.24 1.60 -2.05
CA LEU A 44 -10.47 2.35 -2.25
C LEU A 44 -10.24 3.62 -3.07
N GLY A 45 -10.93 3.73 -4.21
CA GLY A 45 -10.96 4.94 -5.05
C GLY A 45 -9.57 5.48 -5.37
N MET A 46 -9.42 6.79 -5.32
CA MET A 46 -8.16 7.50 -5.60
C MET A 46 -7.29 7.77 -4.36
N HIS A 47 -7.51 7.07 -3.24
CA HIS A 47 -6.78 7.30 -1.99
C HIS A 47 -5.28 7.06 -2.13
N LYS A 48 -4.86 6.10 -2.96
CA LYS A 48 -3.46 5.88 -3.30
C LYS A 48 -2.86 7.10 -4.00
N ALA A 49 -3.56 7.67 -4.97
CA ALA A 49 -3.15 8.88 -5.68
C ALA A 49 -3.15 10.13 -4.77
N ALA A 50 -3.93 10.11 -3.69
CA ALA A 50 -3.95 11.15 -2.65
C ALA A 50 -2.77 11.05 -1.66
N GLY A 51 -1.83 10.11 -1.86
CA GLY A 51 -0.68 9.92 -0.98
C GLY A 51 -0.89 8.92 0.15
N GLY A 52 -1.95 8.12 0.11
CA GLY A 52 -2.25 7.12 1.14
C GLY A 52 -1.37 5.87 1.07
N PHE A 53 -0.09 5.99 0.76
CA PHE A 53 0.83 4.88 0.66
C PHE A 53 2.06 5.07 1.54
N GLY A 54 2.75 3.97 1.86
CA GLY A 54 3.97 4.01 2.66
C GLY A 54 4.88 2.82 2.42
N GLY A 55 6.13 2.96 2.87
CA GLY A 55 7.12 1.89 2.81
C GLY A 55 6.91 0.85 3.90
N PHE A 56 7.27 -0.38 3.57
CA PHE A 56 7.16 -1.51 4.47
C PHE A 56 8.38 -2.42 4.30
N LYS A 57 9.24 -2.47 5.30
CA LYS A 57 10.46 -3.27 5.29
C LYS A 57 10.33 -4.46 6.21
N ILE A 58 10.67 -5.64 5.70
CA ILE A 58 10.73 -6.88 6.47
C ILE A 58 12.20 -7.26 6.63
N ALA A 59 12.68 -7.19 7.87
CA ALA A 59 14.04 -7.57 8.21
C ALA A 59 14.20 -9.09 8.28
N SER A 60 15.43 -9.55 8.06
CA SER A 60 15.81 -10.94 8.32
C SER A 60 15.66 -11.30 9.79
N ARG A 61 15.41 -12.57 10.09
CA ARG A 61 15.50 -13.08 11.46
C ARG A 61 16.94 -13.06 11.94
N SER A 62 17.14 -12.86 13.22
CA SER A 62 18.47 -12.84 13.84
C SER A 62 19.30 -14.11 13.60
N VAL A 63 18.64 -15.24 13.38
CA VAL A 63 19.29 -16.53 13.11
C VAL A 63 19.76 -16.70 11.66
N ILE A 64 19.35 -15.81 10.75
CA ILE A 64 19.76 -15.83 9.36
C ILE A 64 20.85 -14.77 9.17
N PRO A 65 22.10 -15.15 8.87
CA PRO A 65 23.17 -14.20 8.71
C PRO A 65 22.90 -13.29 7.52
N VAL A 66 23.08 -12.00 7.72
CA VAL A 66 22.97 -10.99 6.66
C VAL A 66 24.34 -10.94 5.96
N PRO A 67 24.42 -10.98 4.61
CA PRO A 67 25.67 -11.09 3.87
C PRO A 67 26.49 -9.78 3.79
N PHE A 68 26.13 -8.78 4.57
CA PHE A 68 26.81 -7.47 4.61
C PHE A 68 26.89 -6.95 6.05
N PRO A 69 27.86 -6.09 6.37
CA PRO A 69 27.98 -5.48 7.70
C PRO A 69 26.77 -4.57 8.02
N PRO A 70 26.52 -4.32 9.31
CA PRO A 70 25.44 -3.41 9.71
C PRO A 70 25.57 -2.05 9.02
N PRO A 71 24.53 -1.56 8.32
CA PRO A 71 24.58 -0.28 7.65
C PRO A 71 24.59 0.88 8.67
N ALA A 72 25.21 2.00 8.30
CA ALA A 72 25.21 3.22 9.12
C ALA A 72 23.83 3.87 9.24
N GLY A 73 22.90 3.57 8.33
CA GLY A 73 21.53 4.07 8.36
C GLY A 73 20.64 3.31 7.40
N ASP A 74 19.33 3.52 7.57
CA ASP A 74 18.29 2.89 6.78
C ASP A 74 17.26 3.96 6.38
N PHE A 75 17.09 4.15 5.09
CA PHE A 75 16.20 5.17 4.54
C PHE A 75 15.19 4.54 3.60
N THR A 76 13.91 4.94 3.74
CA THR A 76 12.86 4.55 2.82
C THR A 76 12.62 5.66 1.82
N ILE A 77 12.83 5.38 0.55
CA ILE A 77 12.54 6.30 -0.55
C ILE A 77 11.33 5.75 -1.30
N LEU A 78 10.31 6.59 -1.45
CA LEU A 78 9.12 6.30 -2.23
C LEU A 78 9.07 7.26 -3.40
N ALA A 79 9.11 6.74 -4.62
CA ALA A 79 8.99 7.51 -5.84
C ALA A 79 7.63 7.25 -6.49
N GLY A 80 6.98 8.29 -6.97
CA GLY A 80 5.66 8.17 -7.58
C GLY A 80 5.17 9.50 -8.15
N ASP A 81 4.04 9.46 -8.82
CA ASP A 81 3.39 10.64 -9.37
C ASP A 81 2.77 11.49 -8.27
N TRP A 82 2.94 12.80 -8.39
CA TRP A 82 2.34 13.77 -7.50
C TRP A 82 1.29 14.60 -8.23
N PHE A 83 0.03 14.42 -7.84
CA PHE A 83 -1.09 15.11 -8.49
C PHE A 83 -1.36 16.47 -7.87
N LYS A 84 -1.49 17.51 -8.71
CA LYS A 84 -1.79 18.87 -8.27
C LYS A 84 -3.25 19.07 -7.86
N LYS A 85 -4.17 18.24 -8.40
CA LYS A 85 -5.60 18.32 -8.11
C LYS A 85 -5.97 17.34 -6.98
N ASN A 86 -6.95 17.74 -6.19
CA ASN A 86 -7.50 16.88 -5.15
C ASN A 86 -8.12 15.61 -5.77
N HIS A 87 -7.94 14.48 -5.12
CA HIS A 87 -8.47 13.18 -5.54
C HIS A 87 -9.99 13.15 -5.69
N THR A 88 -10.74 13.89 -4.87
CA THR A 88 -12.19 14.01 -4.97
C THR A 88 -12.64 14.69 -6.26
N VAL A 89 -11.94 15.74 -6.69
CA VAL A 89 -12.20 16.43 -7.97
C VAL A 89 -11.93 15.49 -9.15
N ARG A 90 -10.86 14.71 -9.07
CA ARG A 90 -10.52 13.74 -10.11
C ARG A 90 -11.59 12.66 -10.23
N THR A 91 -12.05 12.10 -9.12
CA THR A 91 -13.13 11.10 -9.11
C THR A 91 -14.42 11.65 -9.72
N MET A 92 -14.77 12.91 -9.44
CA MET A 92 -15.95 13.56 -10.05
C MET A 92 -15.79 13.77 -11.57
N LEU A 93 -14.60 14.13 -12.03
CA LEU A 93 -14.31 14.29 -13.44
C LEU A 93 -14.37 12.97 -14.20
N GLU A 94 -13.85 11.90 -13.62
CA GLU A 94 -13.90 10.55 -14.17
C GLU A 94 -15.35 10.02 -14.23
N ALA A 95 -16.16 10.28 -13.22
CA ALA A 95 -17.58 9.90 -13.23
C ALA A 95 -18.41 10.65 -14.28
N ASN A 96 -18.00 11.86 -14.64
CA ASN A 96 -18.68 12.69 -15.65
C ASN A 96 -18.07 12.59 -17.05
N SER A 97 -16.92 11.96 -17.22
CA SER A 97 -16.29 11.79 -18.52
C SER A 97 -16.67 10.47 -19.15
N ASN A 98 -17.33 10.52 -20.30
CA ASN A 98 -17.58 9.34 -21.15
C ASN A 98 -16.31 8.80 -21.84
N TYR A 99 -15.13 9.20 -21.38
CA TYR A 99 -13.86 8.73 -21.94
C TYR A 99 -13.23 7.70 -21.00
N PRO A 100 -12.93 6.50 -21.49
CA PRO A 100 -12.17 5.53 -20.73
C PRO A 100 -10.75 6.08 -20.52
N ILE A 101 -10.39 6.37 -19.28
CA ILE A 101 -9.01 6.70 -18.94
C ILE A 101 -8.24 5.39 -18.87
N HIS A 102 -7.40 5.15 -19.85
CA HIS A 102 -6.41 4.09 -19.79
C HIS A 102 -5.35 4.50 -18.76
N ILE A 103 -5.35 3.82 -17.64
CA ILE A 103 -4.21 3.85 -16.69
C ILE A 103 -3.21 2.83 -17.22
N ILE A 104 -2.08 3.31 -17.71
CA ILE A 104 -0.92 2.48 -18.00
C ILE A 104 -0.20 2.19 -16.70
#